data_f155457cd624b1db7a48dafef5e2a0a6
#
_entry.id   f155457cd624b1db7a48dafef5e2a0a6
#
_cell.length_a   1.000
_cell.length_b   1.000
_cell.length_c   1.000
_cell.angle_alpha   90.00
_cell.angle_beta   90.00
_cell.angle_gamma   90.00
#
_symmetry.space_group_name_H-M   'P 1'
#
loop_
_entity.id
_entity.type
_entity.pdbx_description
1 polymer ?
#
loop_
_entity_poly.entity_id
_entity_poly.type
_entity_poly.pdbx_seq_one_letter_code
_entity_poly.pdbx_strand_id
1 'polypeptide(L)'
;AEQGIDLSGAIRHIREQVGHTTHIEVEVDRLDQIPQALAGGADTIMLDNFSLDDTRRGVDLIGGRAIVEASGTMTLERVPSVAATGVDVISVGALTHSVRSIDLGLDWA
;
A
#
# COMPACT_ATOMS: atom_id res chain seq x y z
N ALA A 1 4.10 -8.87 12.79
CA ALA A 1 4.39 -9.21 13.15
C ALA A 1 4.34 -9.66 14.36
N GLU A 2 4.27 -10.29 14.61
CA GLU A 2 4.27 -10.72 15.53
C GLU A 2 5.39 -10.99 15.87
N GLN A 3 5.78 -10.88 16.76
CA GLN A 3 6.86 -11.07 17.21
C GLN A 3 7.65 -11.93 16.58
N GLY A 4 8.72 -11.73 16.30
CA GLY A 4 9.65 -12.62 15.71
C GLY A 4 9.58 -12.71 14.21
N ILE A 5 8.61 -12.11 13.63
CA ILE A 5 8.51 -12.17 12.20
C ILE A 5 9.41 -11.13 11.59
N ASP A 6 10.33 -11.58 10.75
CA ASP A 6 11.21 -10.69 10.03
C ASP A 6 10.60 -10.41 8.69
N LEU A 7 9.87 -9.33 8.59
CA LEU A 7 9.14 -9.00 7.38
C LEU A 7 10.09 -8.81 6.21
N SER A 8 11.22 -8.15 6.42
CA SER A 8 12.15 -7.93 5.31
C SER A 8 12.74 -9.24 4.82
N GLY A 9 13.04 -10.16 5.74
CA GLY A 9 13.55 -11.48 5.35
C GLY A 9 12.51 -12.28 4.60
N ALA A 10 11.26 -12.21 5.03
CA ALA A 10 10.18 -12.93 4.36
C ALA A 10 9.99 -12.41 2.93
N ILE A 11 10.05 -11.10 2.74
CA ILE A 11 9.89 -10.53 1.41
C ILE A 11 11.06 -10.92 0.53
N ARG A 12 12.29 -10.88 1.06
CA ARG A 12 13.45 -11.31 0.28
C ARG A 12 13.35 -12.77 -0.12
N HIS A 13 12.84 -13.60 0.78
CA HIS A 13 12.67 -15.01 0.48
C HIS A 13 11.67 -15.20 -0.67
N ILE A 14 10.57 -14.48 -0.64
CA ILE A 14 9.59 -14.54 -1.72
C ILE A 14 10.23 -14.08 -3.03
N ARG A 15 11.02 -13.03 -2.98
CA ARG A 15 11.67 -12.53 -4.17
C ARG A 15 12.59 -13.57 -4.79
N GLU A 16 13.27 -14.34 -3.96
CA GLU A 16 14.13 -15.41 -4.46
C GLU A 16 13.32 -16.49 -5.17
N GLN A 17 12.08 -16.71 -4.72
CA GLN A 17 11.25 -17.73 -5.32
C GLN A 17 10.64 -17.29 -6.65
N VAL A 18 10.30 -16.01 -6.77
CA VAL A 18 9.52 -15.55 -7.92
C VAL A 18 10.33 -14.71 -8.90
N GLY A 19 11.52 -14.30 -8.53
CA GLY A 19 12.36 -13.50 -9.42
C GLY A 19 12.06 -12.02 -9.36
N HIS A 20 12.95 -11.24 -9.96
CA HIS A 20 12.88 -9.79 -9.81
C HIS A 20 11.89 -9.13 -10.77
N THR A 21 11.31 -9.86 -11.68
CA THR A 21 10.30 -9.28 -12.57
C THR A 21 8.88 -9.41 -12.02
N THR A 22 8.70 -10.17 -10.95
CA THR A 22 7.39 -10.31 -10.34
C THR A 22 7.14 -9.16 -9.40
N HIS A 23 5.96 -8.56 -9.50
CA HIS A 23 5.59 -7.44 -8.63
C HIS A 23 5.19 -7.98 -7.27
N ILE A 24 5.80 -7.47 -6.21
CA ILE A 24 5.47 -7.88 -4.85
C ILE A 24 4.79 -6.73 -4.14
N GLU A 25 3.57 -6.98 -3.69
CA GLU A 25 2.82 -6.01 -2.93
C GLU A 25 2.76 -6.47 -1.48
N VAL A 26 3.07 -5.58 -0.56
CA VAL A 26 3.08 -5.88 0.86
C VAL A 26 2.06 -5.01 1.55
N GLU A 27 1.17 -5.63 2.33
CA GLU A 27 0.17 -4.91 3.08
C GLU A 27 0.69 -4.67 4.49
N VAL A 28 0.64 -3.43 4.96
CA VAL A 28 1.04 -3.09 6.32
C VAL A 28 -0.12 -2.42 7.03
N ASP A 29 -0.20 -2.60 8.33
CA ASP A 29 -1.23 -1.94 9.13
C ASP A 29 -0.64 -1.05 10.22
N ARG A 30 0.68 -0.90 10.24
CA ARG A 30 1.36 -0.01 11.18
C ARG A 30 2.53 0.66 10.47
N LEU A 31 2.84 1.86 10.91
CA LEU A 31 3.94 2.61 10.33
C LEU A 31 5.28 1.91 10.52
N ASP A 32 5.47 1.22 11.64
CA ASP A 32 6.77 0.61 11.92
C ASP A 32 7.07 -0.60 11.04
N GLN A 33 6.12 -1.05 10.25
CA GLN A 33 6.36 -2.13 9.29
C GLN A 33 6.94 -1.61 7.98
N ILE A 34 6.82 -0.31 7.72
CA ILE A 34 7.22 0.26 6.43
C ILE A 34 8.73 0.11 6.18
N PRO A 35 9.60 0.44 7.14
CA PRO A 35 11.03 0.26 6.87
C PRO A 35 11.39 -1.18 6.54
N GLN A 36 10.73 -2.13 7.17
CA GLN A 36 10.99 -3.54 6.90
C GLN A 36 10.53 -3.93 5.51
N ALA A 37 9.37 -3.43 5.09
CA ALA A 37 8.87 -3.71 3.76
C ALA A 37 9.80 -3.14 2.69
N LEU A 38 10.31 -1.95 2.92
CA LEU A 38 11.25 -1.34 2.00
C LEU A 38 12.57 -2.11 1.96
N ALA A 39 13.06 -2.52 3.13
CA ALA A 39 14.31 -3.28 3.19
C ALA A 39 14.19 -4.62 2.50
N GLY A 40 13.01 -5.19 2.50
CA GLY A 40 12.77 -6.46 1.81
C GLY A 40 12.61 -6.34 0.32
N GLY A 41 12.42 -5.13 -0.18
CA GLY A 41 12.30 -4.91 -1.63
C GLY A 41 10.87 -4.95 -2.14
N ALA A 42 9.90 -4.52 -1.34
CA ALA A 42 8.51 -4.45 -1.80
C ALA A 42 8.39 -3.47 -2.96
N ASP A 43 7.61 -3.82 -3.96
CA ASP A 43 7.36 -2.93 -5.08
C ASP A 43 6.21 -1.98 -4.78
N THR A 44 5.20 -2.47 -4.07
CA THR A 44 4.08 -1.66 -3.61
C THR A 44 3.88 -1.92 -2.14
N ILE A 45 3.63 -0.87 -1.38
CA ILE A 45 3.27 -0.99 0.02
C ILE A 45 1.85 -0.47 0.17
N MET A 46 0.95 -1.35 0.62
CA MET A 46 -0.44 -0.99 0.84
C MET A 46 -0.61 -0.62 2.30
N LEU A 47 -1.09 0.60 2.53
CA LEU A 47 -1.37 1.10 3.87
C LEU A 47 -2.82 0.76 4.19
N ASP A 48 -3.01 -0.25 5.05
CA ASP A 48 -4.34 -0.78 5.31
C ASP A 48 -4.99 -0.04 6.47
N ASN A 49 -6.03 0.70 6.16
CA ASN A 49 -6.87 1.35 7.17
C ASN A 49 -6.10 2.38 8.01
N PHE A 50 -5.20 3.10 7.39
CA PHE A 50 -4.43 4.14 8.07
C PHE A 50 -5.26 5.42 8.21
N SER A 51 -5.02 6.15 9.28
CA SER A 51 -5.59 7.51 9.41
C SER A 51 -4.95 8.40 8.35
N LEU A 52 -5.52 9.57 8.12
CA LEU A 52 -4.93 10.51 7.17
C LEU A 52 -3.54 10.94 7.60
N ASP A 53 -3.35 11.19 8.89
CA ASP A 53 -2.04 11.54 9.39
C ASP A 53 -1.03 10.45 9.17
N ASP A 54 -1.39 9.22 9.48
CA ASP A 54 -0.46 8.11 9.31
C ASP A 54 -0.24 7.80 7.84
N THR A 55 -1.24 8.06 7.00
CA THR A 55 -1.04 7.91 5.55
C THR A 55 0.02 8.89 5.07
N ARG A 56 -0.04 10.15 5.52
CA ARG A 56 0.99 11.12 5.14
C ARG A 56 2.36 10.71 5.63
N ARG A 57 2.44 10.22 6.86
CA ARG A 57 3.71 9.76 7.41
C ARG A 57 4.25 8.57 6.64
N GLY A 58 3.36 7.67 6.24
CA GLY A 58 3.76 6.51 5.46
C GLY A 58 4.29 6.92 4.09
N VAL A 59 3.62 7.86 3.44
CA VAL A 59 4.10 8.36 2.16
C VAL A 59 5.50 8.96 2.30
N ASP A 60 5.70 9.75 3.37
CA ASP A 60 7.01 10.34 3.61
C ASP A 60 8.08 9.30 3.89
N LEU A 61 7.75 8.29 4.68
CA LEU A 61 8.71 7.24 4.99
C LEU A 61 9.11 6.45 3.75
N ILE A 62 8.15 6.20 2.88
CA ILE A 62 8.43 5.45 1.66
C ILE A 62 9.27 6.28 0.71
N GLY A 63 8.99 7.58 0.63
CA GLY A 63 9.87 8.51 -0.09
C GLY A 63 10.10 8.16 -1.55
N GLY A 64 9.10 7.64 -2.21
CA GLY A 64 9.22 7.33 -3.63
C GLY A 64 9.91 6.00 -3.93
N ARG A 65 10.29 5.25 -2.90
CA ARG A 65 11.01 4.00 -3.13
C ARG A 65 10.10 2.82 -3.45
N ALA A 66 8.81 3.00 -3.31
CA ALA A 66 7.82 1.99 -3.66
C ALA A 66 6.53 2.71 -4.00
N ILE A 67 5.65 2.01 -4.69
CA ILE A 67 4.31 2.54 -4.95
C ILE A 67 3.53 2.49 -3.64
N VAL A 68 2.78 3.54 -3.34
CA VAL A 68 2.00 3.60 -2.12
C VAL A 68 0.54 3.46 -2.45
N GLU A 69 -0.10 2.46 -1.89
CA GLU A 69 -1.51 2.23 -2.09
C GLU A 69 -2.23 2.42 -0.76
N ALA A 70 -3.33 3.16 -0.76
CA ALA A 70 -4.16 3.32 0.43
C ALA A 70 -5.39 2.43 0.29
N SER A 71 -5.72 1.72 1.35
CA SER A 71 -6.84 0.80 1.32
C SER A 71 -7.53 0.81 2.68
N GLY A 72 -8.66 0.13 2.77
CA GLY A 72 -9.43 0.08 4.00
C GLY A 72 -10.79 0.69 3.80
N THR A 73 -11.36 1.22 4.86
CA THR A 73 -12.67 1.86 4.79
C THR A 73 -12.54 3.15 3.98
N MET A 74 -13.04 3.12 2.76
CA MET A 74 -12.89 4.24 1.87
C MET A 74 -14.26 4.64 1.37
N THR A 75 -14.64 5.88 1.61
CA THR A 75 -15.89 6.43 1.09
C THR A 75 -15.57 7.47 0.04
N LEU A 76 -16.57 7.81 -0.77
CA LEU A 76 -16.36 8.84 -1.77
C LEU A 76 -15.93 10.15 -1.15
N GLU A 77 -16.43 10.46 0.03
CA GLU A 77 -16.06 11.70 0.69
C GLU A 77 -14.62 11.71 1.13
N ARG A 78 -14.09 10.54 1.46
CA ARG A 78 -12.74 10.43 1.98
C ARG A 78 -11.69 10.42 0.88
N VAL A 79 -12.06 10.02 -0.32
CA VAL A 79 -11.10 9.84 -1.41
C VAL A 79 -10.28 11.11 -1.69
N PRO A 80 -10.87 12.30 -1.78
CA PRO A 80 -10.05 13.48 -2.07
C PRO A 80 -9.00 13.75 -0.99
N SER A 81 -9.36 13.54 0.28
CA SER A 81 -8.41 13.75 1.38
C SER A 81 -7.27 12.73 1.32
N VAL A 82 -7.61 11.49 1.03
CA VAL A 82 -6.59 10.44 0.92
C VAL A 82 -5.68 10.72 -0.27
N ALA A 83 -6.26 11.13 -1.40
CA ALA A 83 -5.45 11.45 -2.58
C ALA A 83 -4.48 12.58 -2.28
N ALA A 84 -4.90 13.55 -1.48
CA ALA A 84 -4.06 14.69 -1.15
C ALA A 84 -2.85 14.32 -0.29
N THR A 85 -2.83 13.12 0.30
CA THR A 85 -1.68 12.69 1.11
C THR A 85 -0.47 12.32 0.27
N GLY A 86 -0.66 12.11 -1.03
CA GLY A 86 0.45 11.73 -1.89
C GLY A 86 0.51 10.26 -2.24
N VAL A 87 -0.52 9.48 -1.89
CA VAL A 87 -0.53 8.07 -2.29
C VAL A 87 -0.68 7.97 -3.81
N ASP A 88 -0.19 6.88 -4.36
CA ASP A 88 -0.23 6.65 -5.80
C ASP A 88 -1.51 5.95 -6.23
N VAL A 89 -2.07 5.11 -5.37
CA VAL A 89 -3.23 4.28 -5.71
C VAL A 89 -4.18 4.28 -4.53
N ILE A 90 -5.48 4.31 -4.80
CA ILE A 90 -6.49 4.17 -3.77
C ILE A 90 -7.38 3.00 -4.15
N SER A 91 -7.51 2.04 -3.23
CA SER A 91 -8.39 0.91 -3.43
C SER A 91 -9.74 1.25 -2.83
N VAL A 92 -10.77 1.31 -3.66
CA VAL A 92 -12.08 1.73 -3.21
C VAL A 92 -13.04 0.56 -3.36
N GLY A 93 -12.84 -0.42 -2.53
CA GLY A 93 -13.63 -1.65 -2.63
C GLY A 93 -15.11 -1.44 -2.50
N ALA A 94 -15.51 -0.45 -1.74
CA ALA A 94 -16.92 -0.18 -1.54
C ALA A 94 -17.63 0.24 -2.82
N LEU A 95 -16.89 0.71 -3.81
CA LEU A 95 -17.48 1.13 -5.07
C LEU A 95 -17.43 0.05 -6.13
N THR A 96 -16.77 -1.04 -5.86
CA THR A 96 -16.50 -2.03 -6.88
C THR A 96 -17.77 -2.58 -7.50
N HIS A 97 -18.71 -2.88 -6.68
CA HIS A 97 -19.92 -3.52 -7.19
C HIS A 97 -20.86 -2.52 -7.83
N SER A 98 -20.66 -1.26 -7.59
CA SER A 98 -21.56 -0.28 -8.20
C SER A 98 -20.91 0.30 -9.42
N VAL A 99 -19.67 0.22 -9.54
CA VAL A 99 -19.07 0.80 -10.63
C VAL A 99 -18.37 -0.03 -11.37
N ARG A 100 -18.13 -0.56 -11.48
CA ARG A 100 -17.41 -1.22 -12.06
C ARG A 100 -16.75 -0.62 -12.85
N SER A 101 -16.55 0.08 -12.99
CA SER A 101 -15.93 0.64 -13.82
C SER A 101 -15.21 1.60 -13.52
N ILE A 102 -15.09 1.91 -12.95
CA ILE A 102 -14.37 2.82 -12.73
C ILE A 102 -13.34 2.56 -12.60
N ASP A 103 -13.24 1.83 -12.54
CA ASP A 103 -12.28 1.53 -12.39
C ASP A 103 -11.71 2.37 -12.31
N LEU A 104 -11.82 3.02 -12.04
CA LEU A 104 -11.24 3.84 -11.86
C LEU A 104 -10.34 3.61 -11.32
N GLY A 105 -10.14 3.11 -10.94
CA GLY A 105 -9.19 2.90 -10.48
C GLY A 105 -8.42 2.40 -10.94
N LEU A 106 -8.44 2.12 -11.18
CA LEU A 106 -7.78 1.79 -11.58
C LEU A 106 -7.52 2.18 -12.49
N ASP A 107 -7.51 2.44 -12.86
CA ASP A 107 -7.20 2.86 -13.74
C ASP A 107 -7.65 3.94 -14.00
N TRP A 108 -7.99 4.52 -13.67
CA TRP A 108 -8.26 5.56 -13.84
C TRP A 108 -7.67 6.16 -13.71
N ALA A 109 -7.27 5.81 -13.85
CA ALA A 109 -6.70 6.18 -13.93
C ALA A 109 -6.32 6.45 -13.96
#